data_94bbda30869a032fc0d39be5dbb1e583
#
_entry.id   94bbda30869a032fc0d39be5dbb1e583
#
_cell.length_a   1.000
_cell.length_b   1.000
_cell.length_c   1.000
_cell.angle_alpha   90.00
_cell.angle_beta   90.00
_cell.angle_gamma   90.00
#
_symmetry.space_group_name_H-M   'P 1'
#
loop_
_entity.id
_entity.type
_entity.pdbx_description
1 polymer ?
#
loop_
_entity_poly.entity_id
_entity_poly.type
_entity_poly.pdbx_seq_one_letter_code
_entity_poly.pdbx_strand_id
1 'polypeptide(L)'
;YTSFLDMQVLKWMKAQNYIDTKHIIVSGFSLGTEPLMVLGVLDKDIFAFVYNDFLCHTQERAIVVTKPQKEGYRAFPNSIRHLIPSYWKYFNFPDVVASLSPRPIIFTEGGLDRDFELVKDAYKKDGAIDNIECHHYPKFENERNRLQINKLPKGLDTSTYLQKVNVDPSNHYFKSELVIPWINKIISKSK
;
A
#
# COMPACT_ATOMS: atom_id res chain seq x y z
N TYR A 1 6.60 -11.42 10.67
CA TYR A 1 7.93 -11.32 11.27
C TYR A 1 8.55 -9.94 11.03
N THR A 2 8.58 -9.42 9.79
CA THR A 2 9.16 -8.11 9.47
C THR A 2 8.52 -6.99 10.30
N SER A 3 7.19 -6.88 10.30
CA SER A 3 6.48 -5.85 11.09
C SER A 3 6.77 -5.94 12.59
N PHE A 4 7.07 -7.13 13.13
CA PHE A 4 7.48 -7.28 14.51
C PHE A 4 8.88 -6.69 14.76
N LEU A 5 9.82 -6.88 13.84
CA LEU A 5 11.14 -6.25 13.91
C LEU A 5 11.02 -4.72 13.78
N ASP A 6 10.18 -4.24 12.87
CA ASP A 6 9.91 -2.82 12.68
C ASP A 6 9.33 -2.18 13.95
N MET A 7 8.47 -2.91 14.69
CA MET A 7 7.98 -2.47 16.01
C MET A 7 9.11 -2.28 17.03
N GLN A 8 10.16 -3.12 17.01
CA GLN A 8 11.28 -2.95 17.93
C GLN A 8 12.10 -1.70 17.57
N VAL A 9 12.32 -1.46 16.27
CA VAL A 9 12.98 -0.24 15.79
C VAL A 9 12.15 0.99 16.19
N LEU A 10 10.84 0.96 15.98
CA LEU A 10 9.94 2.04 16.35
C LEU A 10 9.95 2.32 17.86
N LYS A 11 9.94 1.28 18.68
CA LYS A 11 10.06 1.40 20.13
C LYS A 11 11.38 2.05 20.55
N TRP A 12 12.49 1.65 19.90
CA TRP A 12 13.78 2.28 20.15
C TRP A 12 13.77 3.75 19.73
N MET A 13 13.22 4.08 18.56
CA MET A 13 13.10 5.47 18.09
C MET A 13 12.32 6.34 19.08
N LYS A 14 11.17 5.84 19.56
CA LYS A 14 10.32 6.55 20.52
C LYS A 14 11.03 6.83 21.88
N ALA A 15 12.05 6.08 22.20
CA ALA A 15 12.85 6.28 23.42
C ALA A 15 13.94 7.34 23.28
N GLN A 16 14.18 7.90 22.06
CA GLN A 16 15.19 8.90 21.83
C GLN A 16 14.63 10.30 22.06
N ASN A 17 15.37 11.15 22.78
CA ASN A 17 14.95 12.50 23.13
C ASN A 17 15.05 13.53 21.97
N TYR A 18 15.69 13.15 20.87
CA TYR A 18 15.85 13.96 19.66
C TYR A 18 14.87 13.60 18.53
N ILE A 19 14.00 12.61 18.76
CA ILE A 19 12.96 12.21 17.80
C ILE A 19 11.64 12.90 18.14
N ASP A 20 11.04 13.54 17.16
CA ASP A 20 9.64 14.01 17.29
C ASP A 20 8.67 12.81 17.18
N THR A 21 8.31 12.29 18.34
CA THR A 21 7.45 11.11 18.45
C THR A 21 5.99 11.36 18.05
N LYS A 22 5.60 12.64 17.90
CA LYS A 22 4.23 13.01 17.47
C LYS A 22 4.06 12.96 15.96
N HIS A 23 5.16 13.04 15.21
CA HIS A 23 5.13 13.08 13.74
C HIS A 23 5.95 11.94 13.12
N ILE A 24 5.88 10.75 13.69
CA ILE A 24 6.51 9.57 13.08
C ILE A 24 5.74 9.20 11.81
N ILE A 25 6.43 9.26 10.68
CA ILE A 25 5.89 8.89 9.37
C ILE A 25 6.59 7.63 8.90
N VAL A 26 5.84 6.61 8.48
CA VAL A 26 6.39 5.41 7.86
C VAL A 26 6.25 5.50 6.35
N SER A 27 7.35 5.20 5.65
CA SER A 27 7.43 5.31 4.20
C SER A 27 7.92 4.00 3.61
N GLY A 28 7.08 3.33 2.83
CA GLY A 28 7.37 2.09 2.14
C GLY A 28 7.51 2.29 0.64
N PHE A 29 8.45 1.55 0.04
CA PHE A 29 8.59 1.44 -1.40
C PHE A 29 8.46 -0.02 -1.82
N SER A 30 7.62 -0.26 -2.84
CA SER A 30 7.40 -1.61 -3.38
C SER A 30 7.02 -2.60 -2.27
N LEU A 31 7.69 -3.73 -2.17
CA LEU A 31 7.48 -4.73 -1.12
C LEU A 31 7.52 -4.16 0.31
N GLY A 32 8.31 -3.11 0.53
CA GLY A 32 8.41 -2.47 1.85
C GLY A 32 7.12 -1.79 2.31
N THR A 33 6.17 -1.52 1.42
CA THR A 33 4.87 -0.93 1.81
C THR A 33 4.07 -1.85 2.72
N GLU A 34 4.05 -3.14 2.43
CA GLU A 34 3.16 -4.08 3.10
C GLU A 34 3.45 -4.26 4.60
N PRO A 35 4.71 -4.52 5.03
CA PRO A 35 5.01 -4.64 6.47
C PRO A 35 4.76 -3.33 7.22
N LEU A 36 4.96 -2.17 6.59
CA LEU A 36 4.74 -0.87 7.21
C LEU A 36 3.25 -0.53 7.38
N MET A 37 2.38 -0.96 6.48
CA MET A 37 0.94 -0.81 6.68
C MET A 37 0.45 -1.71 7.81
N VAL A 38 0.96 -2.94 7.92
CA VAL A 38 0.70 -3.84 9.06
C VAL A 38 1.23 -3.22 10.36
N LEU A 39 2.43 -2.63 10.34
CA LEU A 39 2.98 -1.89 11.48
C LEU A 39 2.02 -0.78 11.92
N GLY A 40 1.46 -0.04 10.97
CA GLY A 40 0.47 1.01 11.23
C GLY A 40 -0.81 0.51 11.93
N VAL A 41 -1.25 -0.71 11.63
CA VAL A 41 -2.37 -1.34 12.33
C VAL A 41 -2.00 -1.68 13.77
N LEU A 42 -0.78 -2.15 14.00
CA LEU A 42 -0.28 -2.59 15.31
C LEU A 42 0.12 -1.42 16.22
N ASP A 43 0.63 -0.33 15.67
CA ASP A 43 1.05 0.85 16.42
C ASP A 43 0.21 2.08 16.01
N LYS A 44 -0.57 2.58 16.95
CA LYS A 44 -1.50 3.70 16.72
C LYS A 44 -0.85 5.08 16.84
N ASP A 45 0.38 5.16 17.33
CA ASP A 45 1.12 6.42 17.46
C ASP A 45 1.82 6.83 16.16
N ILE A 46 1.82 5.97 15.14
CA ILE A 46 2.31 6.35 13.81
C ILE A 46 1.37 7.42 13.25
N PHE A 47 1.95 8.58 12.93
CA PHE A 47 1.23 9.75 12.49
C PHE A 47 0.69 9.62 11.06
N ALA A 48 1.53 9.17 10.11
CA ALA A 48 1.17 9.15 8.69
C ALA A 48 1.90 8.05 7.90
N PHE A 49 1.43 7.79 6.68
CA PHE A 49 1.87 6.67 5.85
C PHE A 49 2.16 7.10 4.41
N VAL A 50 3.29 6.67 3.88
CA VAL A 50 3.60 6.76 2.44
C VAL A 50 3.53 5.37 1.83
N TYR A 51 2.58 5.18 0.93
CA TYR A 51 2.36 3.96 0.19
C TYR A 51 2.88 4.11 -1.26
N ASN A 52 4.17 3.84 -1.46
CA ASN A 52 4.79 3.91 -2.78
C ASN A 52 4.87 2.53 -3.43
N ASP A 53 3.73 2.03 -3.82
CA ASP A 53 3.46 0.84 -4.63
C ASP A 53 2.03 0.96 -5.17
N PHE A 54 1.62 0.05 -6.05
CA PHE A 54 0.23 0.00 -6.48
C PHE A 54 -0.65 -0.75 -5.48
N LEU A 55 -1.79 -0.20 -5.18
CA LEU A 55 -2.76 -0.85 -4.29
C LEU A 55 -3.45 -2.01 -5.03
N CYS A 56 -3.47 -3.19 -4.45
CA CYS A 56 -4.09 -4.36 -5.05
C CYS A 56 -4.53 -5.39 -4.01
N HIS A 57 -5.42 -6.28 -4.42
CA HIS A 57 -5.72 -7.50 -3.66
C HIS A 57 -4.51 -8.42 -3.67
N THR A 58 -3.96 -8.70 -2.50
CA THR A 58 -2.79 -9.57 -2.36
C THR A 58 -3.07 -10.98 -2.88
N GLN A 59 -4.29 -11.48 -2.72
CA GLN A 59 -4.70 -12.77 -3.27
C GLN A 59 -4.57 -12.82 -4.80
N GLU A 60 -5.04 -11.78 -5.49
CA GLU A 60 -4.96 -11.71 -6.96
C GLU A 60 -3.50 -11.64 -7.42
N ARG A 61 -2.70 -10.79 -6.78
CA ARG A 61 -1.26 -10.68 -7.03
C ARG A 61 -0.53 -12.00 -6.80
N ALA A 62 -0.82 -12.68 -5.68
CA ALA A 62 -0.23 -13.97 -5.34
C ALA A 62 -0.49 -15.04 -6.40
N ILE A 63 -1.74 -15.18 -6.84
CA ILE A 63 -2.13 -16.18 -7.85
C ILE A 63 -1.34 -15.99 -9.15
N VAL A 64 -1.08 -14.75 -9.54
CA VAL A 64 -0.31 -14.43 -10.76
C VAL A 64 1.18 -14.71 -10.58
N VAL A 65 1.79 -14.23 -9.49
CA VAL A 65 3.24 -14.30 -9.30
C VAL A 65 3.73 -15.68 -8.85
N THR A 66 2.86 -16.52 -8.30
CA THR A 66 3.21 -17.88 -7.86
C THR A 66 2.93 -18.94 -8.92
N LYS A 67 2.47 -18.54 -10.11
CA LYS A 67 2.15 -19.46 -11.18
C LYS A 67 3.39 -20.25 -11.61
N PRO A 68 3.28 -21.61 -11.78
CA PRO A 68 4.37 -22.39 -12.33
C PRO A 68 4.77 -21.87 -13.71
N GLN A 69 6.05 -21.61 -13.92
CA GLN A 69 6.58 -21.26 -15.23
C GLN A 69 7.06 -22.53 -15.96
N LYS A 70 7.24 -22.45 -17.29
CA LYS A 70 7.69 -23.59 -18.12
C LYS A 70 8.99 -24.26 -17.63
N GLU A 71 9.83 -23.51 -16.94
CA GLU A 71 11.17 -23.95 -16.46
C GLU A 71 11.21 -24.27 -14.95
N GLY A 72 10.05 -24.48 -14.32
CA GLY A 72 9.98 -24.84 -12.91
C GLY A 72 9.24 -23.84 -12.04
N TYR A 73 9.23 -24.13 -10.75
CA TYR A 73 8.53 -23.31 -9.75
C TYR A 73 9.38 -22.09 -9.37
N ARG A 74 8.93 -20.90 -9.72
CA ARG A 74 9.59 -19.69 -9.22
C ARG A 74 9.04 -19.38 -7.83
N ALA A 75 9.83 -19.68 -6.80
CA ALA A 75 9.53 -19.23 -5.45
C ALA A 75 9.54 -17.70 -5.41
N PHE A 76 8.39 -17.09 -5.09
CA PHE A 76 8.33 -15.66 -4.86
C PHE A 76 8.59 -15.41 -3.37
N PRO A 77 9.62 -14.62 -3.00
CA PRO A 77 10.03 -14.45 -1.60
C PRO A 77 8.92 -13.94 -0.67
N ASN A 78 7.92 -13.27 -1.23
CA ASN A 78 6.82 -12.66 -0.49
C ASN A 78 5.62 -13.58 -0.29
N SER A 79 5.69 -14.81 -0.79
CA SER A 79 4.54 -15.71 -0.81
C SER A 79 4.26 -16.40 0.52
N ILE A 80 5.14 -16.27 1.52
CA ILE A 80 4.96 -16.99 2.80
C ILE A 80 3.65 -16.63 3.51
N ARG A 81 3.20 -15.37 3.43
CA ARG A 81 1.90 -14.94 3.97
C ARG A 81 0.71 -15.54 3.20
N HIS A 82 0.91 -15.92 1.96
CA HIS A 82 -0.11 -16.59 1.14
C HIS A 82 -0.32 -18.03 1.55
N LEU A 83 0.59 -18.57 2.37
CA LEU A 83 0.52 -19.91 2.94
C LEU A 83 -0.28 -19.95 4.24
N ILE A 84 -0.72 -18.81 4.77
CA ILE A 84 -1.55 -18.77 5.97
C ILE A 84 -2.94 -19.30 5.60
N PRO A 85 -3.37 -20.44 6.16
CA PRO A 85 -4.66 -21.04 5.83
C PRO A 85 -5.81 -20.07 6.12
N SER A 86 -6.73 -19.96 5.18
CA SER A 86 -7.95 -19.14 5.31
C SER A 86 -7.74 -17.63 5.47
N TYR A 87 -6.52 -17.11 5.26
CA TYR A 87 -6.21 -15.68 5.36
C TYR A 87 -7.23 -14.82 4.59
N TRP A 88 -7.49 -15.17 3.33
CA TRP A 88 -8.39 -14.44 2.43
C TRP A 88 -9.87 -14.46 2.81
N LYS A 89 -10.27 -15.30 3.75
CA LYS A 89 -11.65 -15.35 4.25
C LYS A 89 -11.99 -14.17 5.13
N TYR A 90 -11.00 -13.52 5.71
CA TYR A 90 -11.19 -12.49 6.73
C TYR A 90 -10.90 -11.10 6.21
N PHE A 91 -9.85 -10.93 5.44
CA PHE A 91 -9.47 -9.64 4.86
C PHE A 91 -8.49 -9.80 3.71
N ASN A 92 -8.37 -8.75 2.91
CA ASN A 92 -7.35 -8.59 1.90
C ASN A 92 -6.50 -7.35 2.20
N PHE A 93 -5.48 -7.03 1.40
CA PHE A 93 -4.56 -5.96 1.75
C PHE A 93 -5.21 -4.56 1.75
N PRO A 94 -6.13 -4.20 0.82
CA PRO A 94 -6.87 -2.95 0.92
C PRO A 94 -7.65 -2.78 2.23
N ASP A 95 -8.13 -3.87 2.85
CA ASP A 95 -8.80 -3.81 4.17
C ASP A 95 -7.82 -3.42 5.27
N VAL A 96 -6.58 -3.94 5.22
CA VAL A 96 -5.51 -3.55 6.16
C VAL A 96 -5.22 -2.06 6.03
N VAL A 97 -5.11 -1.56 4.79
CA VAL A 97 -4.84 -0.14 4.53
C VAL A 97 -6.02 0.73 4.95
N ALA A 98 -7.25 0.30 4.68
CA ALA A 98 -8.46 1.01 5.11
C ALA A 98 -8.53 1.19 6.65
N SER A 99 -8.03 0.21 7.41
CA SER A 99 -7.99 0.28 8.88
C SER A 99 -6.98 1.28 9.46
N LEU A 100 -6.18 1.94 8.61
CA LEU A 100 -5.28 3.03 9.01
C LEU A 100 -6.02 4.37 9.19
N SER A 101 -7.24 4.48 8.66
CA SER A 101 -8.09 5.65 8.87
C SER A 101 -8.23 5.96 10.39
N PRO A 102 -8.27 7.24 10.81
CA PRO A 102 -8.30 8.48 10.00
C PRO A 102 -6.92 9.08 9.70
N ARG A 103 -5.81 8.37 9.97
CA ARG A 103 -4.45 8.91 9.87
C ARG A 103 -4.05 9.22 8.42
N PRO A 104 -3.27 10.30 8.16
CA PRO A 104 -2.91 10.69 6.81
C PRO A 104 -2.18 9.59 6.03
N ILE A 105 -2.58 9.39 4.77
CA ILE A 105 -1.93 8.45 3.86
C ILE A 105 -1.84 9.02 2.44
N ILE A 106 -0.71 8.80 1.78
CA ILE A 106 -0.53 9.09 0.35
C ILE A 106 -0.22 7.81 -0.41
N PHE A 107 -0.92 7.58 -1.52
CA PHE A 107 -0.61 6.57 -2.52
C PHE A 107 0.03 7.24 -3.73
N THR A 108 1.11 6.67 -4.25
CA THR A 108 1.92 7.34 -5.29
C THR A 108 1.99 6.57 -6.62
N GLU A 109 1.49 5.34 -6.68
CA GLU A 109 1.60 4.51 -7.88
C GLU A 109 0.29 3.91 -8.39
N GLY A 110 -0.83 4.26 -7.77
CA GLY A 110 -2.15 3.86 -8.28
C GLY A 110 -2.56 2.44 -7.95
N GLY A 111 -3.33 1.85 -8.85
CA GLY A 111 -4.00 0.55 -8.68
C GLY A 111 -5.37 0.56 -9.36
N LEU A 112 -6.26 -0.34 -8.96
CA LEU A 112 -7.65 -0.34 -9.39
C LEU A 112 -8.49 0.60 -8.55
N ASP A 113 -9.39 1.35 -9.19
CA ASP A 113 -10.26 2.31 -8.50
C ASP A 113 -11.14 1.63 -7.45
N ARG A 114 -11.59 0.38 -7.66
CA ARG A 114 -12.35 -0.41 -6.65
C ARG A 114 -11.61 -0.54 -5.31
N ASP A 115 -10.28 -0.68 -5.35
CA ASP A 115 -9.46 -0.87 -4.15
C ASP A 115 -9.27 0.46 -3.42
N PHE A 116 -9.14 1.55 -4.18
CA PHE A 116 -9.13 2.91 -3.61
C PHE A 116 -10.47 3.32 -3.02
N GLU A 117 -11.59 2.98 -3.66
CA GLU A 117 -12.92 3.31 -3.13
C GLU A 117 -13.17 2.60 -1.79
N LEU A 118 -12.72 1.35 -1.63
CA LEU A 118 -12.78 0.65 -0.34
C LEU A 118 -12.04 1.43 0.76
N VAL A 119 -10.82 1.91 0.49
CA VAL A 119 -10.04 2.71 1.44
C VAL A 119 -10.70 4.06 1.69
N LYS A 120 -11.10 4.78 0.63
CA LYS A 120 -11.77 6.09 0.73
C LYS A 120 -13.07 6.00 1.53
N ASP A 121 -13.82 4.91 1.40
CA ASP A 121 -15.06 4.74 2.17
C ASP A 121 -14.83 4.61 3.67
N ALA A 122 -13.72 4.00 4.11
CA ALA A 122 -13.33 4.01 5.51
C ALA A 122 -13.01 5.44 5.98
N TYR A 123 -12.22 6.19 5.20
CA TYR A 123 -11.90 7.59 5.53
C TYR A 123 -13.13 8.51 5.51
N LYS A 124 -14.09 8.30 4.61
CA LYS A 124 -15.37 9.03 4.61
C LYS A 124 -16.19 8.75 5.87
N LYS A 125 -16.27 7.48 6.29
CA LYS A 125 -16.97 7.08 7.52
C LYS A 125 -16.39 7.74 8.77
N ASP A 126 -15.07 7.90 8.80
CA ASP A 126 -14.37 8.54 9.92
C ASP A 126 -14.33 10.08 9.80
N GLY A 127 -14.96 10.66 8.77
CA GLY A 127 -14.94 12.12 8.51
C GLY A 127 -13.55 12.66 8.13
N ALA A 128 -12.67 11.81 7.59
CA ALA A 128 -11.26 12.10 7.36
C ALA A 128 -10.85 12.00 5.88
N ILE A 129 -11.77 12.22 4.96
CA ILE A 129 -11.51 12.07 3.51
C ILE A 129 -10.36 12.97 3.02
N ASP A 130 -10.12 14.10 3.65
CA ASP A 130 -9.03 15.02 3.33
C ASP A 130 -7.64 14.51 3.76
N ASN A 131 -7.59 13.39 4.50
CA ASN A 131 -6.37 12.74 4.94
C ASN A 131 -5.88 11.66 3.98
N ILE A 132 -6.62 11.35 2.92
CA ILE A 132 -6.18 10.42 1.88
C ILE A 132 -5.84 11.17 0.59
N GLU A 133 -4.66 10.91 0.04
CA GLU A 133 -4.23 11.46 -1.25
C GLU A 133 -3.82 10.30 -2.16
N CYS A 134 -4.38 10.25 -3.38
CA CYS A 134 -4.16 9.16 -4.32
C CYS A 134 -3.62 9.71 -5.65
N HIS A 135 -2.45 9.23 -6.03
CA HIS A 135 -1.85 9.46 -7.35
C HIS A 135 -1.74 8.16 -8.13
N HIS A 136 -1.79 8.27 -9.42
CA HIS A 136 -1.56 7.17 -10.34
C HIS A 136 -0.22 7.34 -11.07
N TYR A 137 0.23 6.29 -11.75
CA TYR A 137 1.31 6.46 -12.72
C TYR A 137 0.91 7.50 -13.78
N PRO A 138 1.83 8.28 -14.33
CA PRO A 138 1.51 9.35 -15.31
C PRO A 138 0.64 8.86 -16.48
N LYS A 139 0.87 7.63 -16.95
CA LYS A 139 0.07 6.99 -18.00
C LYS A 139 -1.41 6.82 -17.62
N PHE A 140 -1.70 6.66 -16.33
CA PHE A 140 -3.02 6.37 -15.78
C PHE A 140 -3.60 7.52 -14.95
N GLU A 141 -2.96 8.69 -14.93
CA GLU A 141 -3.44 9.88 -14.22
C GLU A 141 -4.80 10.31 -14.74
N ASN A 142 -4.98 10.32 -16.07
CA ASN A 142 -6.30 10.52 -16.65
C ASN A 142 -7.16 9.27 -16.46
N GLU A 143 -8.30 9.44 -15.80
CA GLU A 143 -9.26 8.37 -15.51
C GLU A 143 -9.70 7.59 -16.76
N ARG A 144 -9.80 8.26 -17.90
CA ARG A 144 -10.16 7.63 -19.19
C ARG A 144 -9.15 6.59 -19.67
N ASN A 145 -7.93 6.67 -19.18
CA ASN A 145 -6.85 5.73 -19.50
C ASN A 145 -6.82 4.54 -18.55
N ARG A 146 -7.55 4.60 -17.43
CA ARG A 146 -7.59 3.53 -16.44
C ARG A 146 -8.58 2.45 -16.83
N LEU A 147 -8.21 1.21 -16.57
CA LEU A 147 -9.10 0.08 -16.70
C LEU A 147 -9.95 -0.04 -15.44
N GLN A 148 -11.26 -0.02 -15.62
CA GLN A 148 -12.25 -0.19 -14.56
C GLN A 148 -12.63 -1.68 -14.46
N ILE A 149 -11.85 -2.46 -13.69
CA ILE A 149 -12.04 -3.91 -13.59
C ILE A 149 -12.42 -4.28 -12.16
N ASN A 150 -13.64 -4.75 -11.97
CA ASN A 150 -14.11 -5.22 -10.67
C ASN A 150 -13.63 -6.63 -10.32
N LYS A 151 -13.43 -7.49 -11.33
CA LYS A 151 -12.95 -8.86 -11.14
C LYS A 151 -11.97 -9.22 -12.24
N LEU A 152 -10.76 -9.57 -11.83
CA LEU A 152 -9.72 -9.97 -12.77
C LEU A 152 -10.00 -11.36 -13.38
N PRO A 153 -9.73 -11.55 -14.67
CA PRO A 153 -9.77 -12.85 -15.31
C PRO A 153 -8.79 -13.82 -14.65
N LYS A 154 -9.14 -15.10 -14.66
CA LYS A 154 -8.21 -16.15 -14.23
C LYS A 154 -7.12 -16.38 -15.28
N GLY A 155 -5.98 -16.88 -14.84
CA GLY A 155 -4.93 -17.36 -15.73
C GLY A 155 -4.06 -16.28 -16.38
N LEU A 156 -4.07 -15.04 -15.86
CA LEU A 156 -3.22 -13.97 -16.35
C LEU A 156 -1.73 -14.31 -16.13
N ASP A 157 -0.91 -13.93 -17.09
CA ASP A 157 0.54 -13.77 -16.87
C ASP A 157 0.84 -12.45 -16.13
N THR A 158 2.07 -12.31 -15.63
CA THR A 158 2.46 -11.14 -14.85
C THR A 158 2.34 -9.83 -15.63
N SER A 159 2.74 -9.81 -16.90
CA SER A 159 2.68 -8.60 -17.74
C SER A 159 1.24 -8.15 -17.96
N THR A 160 0.38 -9.08 -18.35
CA THR A 160 -1.05 -8.80 -18.56
C THR A 160 -1.74 -8.39 -17.25
N TYR A 161 -1.38 -9.01 -16.13
CA TYR A 161 -1.89 -8.61 -14.81
C TYR A 161 -1.54 -7.17 -14.51
N LEU A 162 -0.26 -6.77 -14.62
CA LEU A 162 0.17 -5.40 -14.31
C LEU A 162 -0.56 -4.37 -15.18
N GLN A 163 -0.73 -4.65 -16.48
CA GLN A 163 -1.53 -3.79 -17.36
C GLN A 163 -2.98 -3.65 -16.89
N LYS A 164 -3.60 -4.77 -16.48
CA LYS A 164 -5.01 -4.78 -16.05
C LYS A 164 -5.24 -4.10 -14.70
N VAL A 165 -4.23 -4.01 -13.85
CA VAL A 165 -4.30 -3.28 -12.57
C VAL A 165 -3.70 -1.87 -12.65
N ASN A 166 -3.59 -1.32 -13.85
CA ASN A 166 -3.13 0.05 -14.10
C ASN A 166 -1.71 0.33 -13.58
N VAL A 167 -0.80 -0.64 -13.71
CA VAL A 167 0.61 -0.50 -13.33
C VAL A 167 1.47 -0.20 -14.54
N ASP A 168 2.40 0.73 -14.38
CA ASP A 168 3.45 1.03 -15.34
C ASP A 168 4.82 0.68 -14.74
N PRO A 169 5.36 -0.53 -15.02
CA PRO A 169 6.62 -0.99 -14.42
C PRO A 169 7.83 -0.11 -14.75
N SER A 170 7.79 0.64 -15.86
CA SER A 170 8.86 1.56 -16.26
C SER A 170 8.94 2.80 -15.36
N ASN A 171 7.85 3.10 -14.66
CA ASN A 171 7.72 4.21 -13.72
C ASN A 171 7.67 3.77 -12.25
N HIS A 172 8.14 2.56 -11.94
CA HIS A 172 8.20 2.06 -10.57
C HIS A 172 9.48 2.54 -9.87
N TYR A 173 9.39 3.68 -9.18
CA TYR A 173 10.45 4.29 -8.39
C TYR A 173 9.84 5.10 -7.25
N PHE A 174 10.63 5.45 -6.23
CA PHE A 174 10.15 6.27 -5.11
C PHE A 174 9.82 7.70 -5.56
N LYS A 175 8.56 8.13 -5.37
CA LYS A 175 8.03 9.41 -5.84
C LYS A 175 8.30 10.54 -4.85
N SER A 176 9.58 10.90 -4.66
CA SER A 176 9.95 11.98 -3.75
C SER A 176 9.28 13.32 -4.09
N GLU A 177 9.02 13.56 -5.37
CA GLU A 177 8.35 14.75 -5.90
C GLU A 177 6.89 14.91 -5.44
N LEU A 178 6.23 13.81 -5.09
CA LEU A 178 4.89 13.80 -4.49
C LEU A 178 4.96 13.77 -2.96
N VAL A 179 5.84 12.94 -2.43
CA VAL A 179 5.93 12.63 -1.00
C VAL A 179 6.42 13.83 -0.19
N ILE A 180 7.47 14.52 -0.63
CA ILE A 180 8.05 15.64 0.14
C ILE A 180 7.07 16.81 0.32
N PRO A 181 6.39 17.31 -0.74
CA PRO A 181 5.37 18.35 -0.57
C PRO A 181 4.20 17.89 0.31
N TRP A 182 3.77 16.64 0.18
CA TRP A 182 2.70 16.09 1.00
C TRP A 182 3.08 16.04 2.48
N ILE A 183 4.28 15.57 2.84
CA ILE A 183 4.78 15.55 4.21
C ILE A 183 4.76 16.98 4.80
N ASN A 184 5.28 17.95 4.07
CA ASN A 184 5.27 19.35 4.51
C ASN A 184 3.86 19.88 4.77
N LYS A 185 2.91 19.53 3.89
CA LYS A 185 1.49 19.88 4.00
C LYS A 185 0.85 19.31 5.27
N ILE A 186 1.04 18.01 5.56
CA ILE A 186 0.40 17.37 6.72
C ILE A 186 1.01 17.80 8.05
N ILE A 187 2.33 18.02 8.11
CA ILE A 187 3.00 18.53 9.31
C ILE A 187 2.57 19.98 9.60
N SER A 188 2.42 20.82 8.57
CA SER A 188 1.97 22.19 8.76
C SER A 188 0.53 22.29 9.29
N LYS A 189 -0.33 21.33 8.97
CA LYS A 189 -1.72 21.26 9.45
C LYS A 189 -1.84 20.74 10.90
N SER A 190 -0.81 20.08 11.40
CA SER A 190 -0.81 19.48 12.76
C SER A 190 -0.26 20.40 13.84
N LYS A 191 0.28 21.56 13.45
CA LYS A 191 0.73 22.64 14.35
C LYS A 191 -0.43 23.53 14.75
#